data_ed18a67bc8a5819fbe8f46319e98fdc6
#
_entry.id   ed18a67bc8a5819fbe8f46319e98fdc6
#
_cell.length_a   1.000
_cell.length_b   1.000
_cell.length_c   1.000
_cell.angle_alpha   90.00
_cell.angle_beta   90.00
_cell.angle_gamma   90.00
#
_symmetry.space_group_name_H-M   'P 1'
#
loop_
_entity.id
_entity.type
_entity.pdbx_description
1 polymer ?
#
loop_
_entity_poly.entity_id
_entity_poly.type
_entity_poly.pdbx_seq_one_letter_code
_entity_poly.pdbx_strand_id
1 'polypeptide(L)'
;MHLWKVMNMSILYKLYLTRMKANIRHVFSRKGSAIFAILMMLLYGGLIVMSLSKPEIALSMQNITDANMAIMIGVGFTALMVGVMLLQKRKALFMEADAFYLFSGPFTRVQTMRFLMLQNIASAFLCGAVSLLMVILLGSTIELSFPFLLIAFLCFSFVYFVFLVVYYYVYLLSIQKDSYRHIPAIAALLYVLMVAAVYGMVVLQNDFALTGSGTLFLNTELFYWVPLFGWIKMILVSYIASSWGLMLLGIGLLLISCMAAYLLLCGYKGDFVERAMQDAQEFTALYKDVRAGKRDGMSDRKIHEVKASFRSGAMAIFSKNVLLLRK
;
A
#
# COMPACT_ATOMS: atom_id res chain seq x y z
N MET A 1 7.91 -33.17 -13.11
CA MET A 1 7.42 -32.21 -12.11
C MET A 1 7.94 -30.78 -12.34
N HIS A 2 9.19 -30.56 -12.74
CA HIS A 2 9.77 -29.22 -12.99
C HIS A 2 9.14 -28.48 -14.17
N LEU A 3 8.90 -29.12 -15.29
CA LEU A 3 8.29 -28.56 -16.51
C LEU A 3 6.85 -28.06 -16.26
N TRP A 4 6.07 -28.79 -15.48
CA TRP A 4 4.70 -28.40 -15.11
C TRP A 4 4.66 -27.14 -14.25
N LYS A 5 5.66 -26.98 -13.39
CA LYS A 5 5.80 -25.80 -12.50
C LYS A 5 6.18 -24.53 -13.28
N VAL A 6 7.02 -24.67 -14.30
CA VAL A 6 7.42 -23.57 -15.21
C VAL A 6 6.27 -23.18 -16.13
N MET A 7 5.53 -24.15 -16.67
CA MET A 7 4.37 -23.90 -17.54
C MET A 7 3.26 -23.15 -16.82
N ASN A 8 2.95 -23.49 -15.55
CA ASN A 8 1.93 -22.80 -14.76
C ASN A 8 2.33 -21.35 -14.41
N MET A 9 3.62 -21.07 -14.20
CA MET A 9 4.10 -19.70 -13.97
C MET A 9 3.95 -18.84 -15.23
N SER A 10 4.19 -19.38 -16.42
CA SER A 10 3.98 -18.65 -17.68
C SER A 10 2.51 -18.30 -17.92
N ILE A 11 1.60 -19.18 -17.50
CA ILE A 11 0.15 -18.96 -17.59
C ILE A 11 -0.29 -17.82 -16.63
N LEU A 12 0.20 -17.82 -15.39
CA LEU A 12 -0.09 -16.76 -14.42
C LEU A 12 0.45 -15.40 -14.88
N TYR A 13 1.65 -15.38 -15.47
CA TYR A 13 2.21 -14.16 -16.03
C TYR A 13 1.40 -13.64 -17.23
N LYS A 14 0.95 -14.53 -18.12
CA LYS A 14 0.03 -14.17 -19.22
C LYS A 14 -1.29 -13.63 -18.69
N LEU A 15 -1.86 -14.24 -17.67
CA LEU A 15 -3.07 -13.75 -17.00
C LEU A 15 -2.87 -12.34 -16.46
N TYR A 16 -1.75 -12.09 -15.77
CA TYR A 16 -1.39 -10.78 -15.26
C TYR A 16 -1.28 -9.73 -16.37
N LEU A 17 -0.56 -10.04 -17.44
CA LEU A 17 -0.42 -9.15 -18.61
C LEU A 17 -1.76 -8.86 -19.30
N THR A 18 -2.59 -9.89 -19.46
CA THR A 18 -3.93 -9.73 -20.05
C THR A 18 -4.79 -8.81 -19.20
N ARG A 19 -4.72 -8.95 -17.87
CA ARG A 19 -5.41 -8.09 -16.92
C ARG A 19 -4.90 -6.66 -16.96
N MET A 20 -3.60 -6.48 -16.97
CA MET A 20 -2.99 -5.16 -17.07
C MET A 20 -3.43 -4.45 -18.36
N LYS A 21 -3.42 -5.16 -19.49
CA LYS A 21 -3.97 -4.65 -20.76
C LYS A 21 -5.46 -4.29 -20.65
N ALA A 22 -6.26 -5.16 -20.04
CA ALA A 22 -7.69 -4.92 -19.85
C ALA A 22 -7.96 -3.70 -18.96
N ASN A 23 -7.19 -3.53 -17.86
CA ASN A 23 -7.29 -2.37 -16.97
C ASN A 23 -6.91 -1.08 -17.70
N ILE A 24 -5.81 -1.06 -18.42
CA ILE A 24 -5.39 0.09 -19.24
C ILE A 24 -6.48 0.42 -20.27
N ARG A 25 -6.93 -0.57 -21.03
CA ARG A 25 -8.00 -0.38 -22.02
C ARG A 25 -9.28 0.15 -21.38
N HIS A 26 -9.61 -0.31 -20.18
CA HIS A 26 -10.77 0.13 -19.44
C HIS A 26 -10.66 1.60 -18.98
N VAL A 27 -9.49 2.03 -18.52
CA VAL A 27 -9.23 3.45 -18.17
C VAL A 27 -9.43 4.33 -19.39
N PHE A 28 -8.93 3.93 -20.56
CA PHE A 28 -9.06 4.68 -21.80
C PHE A 28 -10.41 4.52 -22.51
N SER A 29 -11.22 3.53 -22.17
CA SER A 29 -12.54 3.33 -22.76
C SER A 29 -13.60 4.32 -22.29
N ARG A 30 -13.40 4.91 -21.10
CA ARG A 30 -14.31 5.92 -20.53
C ARG A 30 -13.72 7.31 -20.75
N LYS A 31 -14.43 8.17 -21.50
CA LYS A 31 -13.96 9.53 -21.83
C LYS A 31 -13.46 10.32 -20.62
N GLY A 32 -14.20 10.32 -19.50
CA GLY A 32 -13.79 11.04 -18.29
C GLY A 32 -12.52 10.49 -17.63
N SER A 33 -12.39 9.17 -17.50
CA SER A 33 -11.18 8.56 -16.94
C SER A 33 -9.98 8.64 -17.86
N ALA A 34 -10.21 8.60 -19.18
CA ALA A 34 -9.15 8.78 -20.17
C ALA A 34 -8.59 10.22 -20.13
N ILE A 35 -9.46 11.22 -20.13
CA ILE A 35 -9.06 12.63 -20.00
C ILE A 35 -8.29 12.85 -18.70
N PHE A 36 -8.79 12.34 -17.57
CA PHE A 36 -8.11 12.45 -16.29
C PHE A 36 -6.74 11.75 -16.31
N ALA A 37 -6.64 10.53 -16.85
CA ALA A 37 -5.38 9.80 -16.94
C ALA A 37 -4.36 10.54 -17.84
N ILE A 38 -4.80 11.09 -18.99
CA ILE A 38 -3.94 11.87 -19.88
C ILE A 38 -3.50 13.17 -19.20
N LEU A 39 -4.43 13.87 -18.53
CA LEU A 39 -4.13 15.10 -17.79
C LEU A 39 -3.08 14.83 -16.69
N MET A 40 -3.27 13.77 -15.92
CA MET A 40 -2.30 13.38 -14.88
C MET A 40 -0.95 12.98 -15.49
N MET A 41 -0.94 12.24 -16.60
CA MET A 41 0.29 11.87 -17.30
C MET A 41 1.04 13.10 -17.83
N LEU A 42 0.33 14.07 -18.40
CA LEU A 42 0.89 15.34 -18.89
C LEU A 42 1.40 16.18 -17.72
N LEU A 43 0.65 16.25 -16.62
CA LEU A 43 1.06 16.98 -15.42
C LEU A 43 2.33 16.36 -14.81
N TYR A 44 2.35 15.05 -14.60
CA TYR A 44 3.52 14.36 -14.07
C TYR A 44 4.73 14.45 -15.01
N GLY A 45 4.52 14.14 -16.29
CA GLY A 45 5.57 14.21 -17.29
C GLY A 45 6.10 15.64 -17.45
N GLY A 46 5.21 16.62 -17.47
CA GLY A 46 5.55 18.04 -17.54
C GLY A 46 6.36 18.51 -16.35
N LEU A 47 5.96 18.14 -15.13
CA LEU A 47 6.72 18.47 -13.92
C LEU A 47 8.11 17.84 -13.90
N ILE A 48 8.23 16.57 -14.29
CA ILE A 48 9.52 15.89 -14.36
C ILE A 48 10.41 16.55 -15.43
N VAL A 49 9.88 16.80 -16.63
CA VAL A 49 10.64 17.47 -17.70
C VAL A 49 11.02 18.89 -17.29
N MET A 50 10.11 19.65 -16.66
CA MET A 50 10.37 20.99 -16.19
C MET A 50 11.46 21.01 -15.11
N SER A 51 11.42 20.09 -14.15
CA SER A 51 12.43 19.92 -13.10
C SER A 51 13.80 19.60 -13.67
N LEU A 52 13.87 18.78 -14.72
CA LEU A 52 15.13 18.38 -15.34
C LEU A 52 15.68 19.43 -16.29
N SER A 53 14.81 20.20 -16.99
CA SER A 53 15.20 21.13 -18.03
C SER A 53 15.49 22.55 -17.53
N LYS A 54 14.77 23.00 -16.50
CA LYS A 54 14.85 24.35 -15.94
C LYS A 54 14.73 24.34 -14.42
N PRO A 55 15.76 23.94 -13.69
CA PRO A 55 15.72 23.86 -12.24
C PRO A 55 15.39 25.23 -11.60
N GLU A 56 15.82 26.35 -12.18
CA GLU A 56 15.54 27.70 -11.69
C GLU A 56 14.04 28.05 -11.65
N ILE A 57 13.26 27.60 -12.64
CA ILE A 57 11.81 27.83 -12.68
C ILE A 57 11.10 26.94 -11.65
N ALA A 58 11.55 25.71 -11.49
CA ALA A 58 11.07 24.82 -10.44
C ALA A 58 11.35 25.41 -9.04
N LEU A 59 12.53 25.98 -8.84
CA LEU A 59 12.94 26.68 -7.61
C LEU A 59 12.04 27.87 -7.25
N SER A 60 11.59 28.65 -8.24
CA SER A 60 10.73 29.82 -7.99
C SER A 60 9.31 29.45 -7.49
N MET A 61 8.86 28.22 -7.72
CA MET A 61 7.56 27.72 -7.28
C MET A 61 7.60 27.05 -5.90
N GLN A 62 8.80 26.90 -5.32
CA GLN A 62 9.03 26.08 -4.14
C GLN A 62 9.37 26.95 -2.93
N ASN A 63 8.59 26.81 -1.87
CA ASN A 63 8.73 27.58 -0.63
C ASN A 63 9.63 26.89 0.42
N ILE A 64 10.15 25.68 0.13
CA ILE A 64 10.93 24.89 1.08
C ILE A 64 12.40 24.94 0.70
N THR A 65 13.22 25.45 1.61
CA THR A 65 14.65 25.70 1.40
C THR A 65 15.55 24.52 1.79
N ASP A 66 15.04 23.52 2.51
CA ASP A 66 15.84 22.41 3.04
C ASP A 66 15.49 21.07 2.36
N ALA A 67 16.50 20.42 1.77
CA ALA A 67 16.40 19.13 1.12
C ALA A 67 15.88 18.02 2.06
N ASN A 68 16.34 18.01 3.31
CA ASN A 68 15.87 17.07 4.34
C ASN A 68 14.39 17.23 4.61
N MET A 69 13.91 18.46 4.65
CA MET A 69 12.49 18.76 4.88
C MET A 69 11.60 18.23 3.74
N ALA A 70 12.02 18.44 2.49
CA ALA A 70 11.29 17.94 1.32
C ALA A 70 11.22 16.41 1.30
N ILE A 71 12.34 15.73 1.60
CA ILE A 71 12.38 14.27 1.72
C ILE A 71 11.44 13.81 2.84
N MET A 72 11.47 14.46 4.00
CA MET A 72 10.62 14.12 5.13
C MET A 72 9.12 14.33 4.86
N ILE A 73 8.75 15.34 4.08
CA ILE A 73 7.36 15.51 3.63
C ILE A 73 6.95 14.35 2.71
N GLY A 74 7.80 13.93 1.78
CA GLY A 74 7.57 12.74 0.96
C GLY A 74 7.41 11.47 1.79
N VAL A 75 8.25 11.29 2.81
CA VAL A 75 8.16 10.19 3.78
C VAL A 75 6.86 10.26 4.59
N GLY A 76 6.51 11.45 5.10
CA GLY A 76 5.26 11.68 5.84
C GLY A 76 4.02 11.41 4.99
N PHE A 77 4.03 11.84 3.73
CA PHE A 77 2.96 11.53 2.78
C PHE A 77 2.84 10.02 2.55
N THR A 78 3.97 9.32 2.40
CA THR A 78 4.00 7.86 2.27
C THR A 78 3.40 7.20 3.52
N ALA A 79 3.77 7.64 4.72
CA ALA A 79 3.24 7.14 5.98
C ALA A 79 1.72 7.36 6.09
N LEU A 80 1.23 8.53 5.68
CA LEU A 80 -0.19 8.87 5.64
C LEU A 80 -0.95 7.92 4.69
N MET A 81 -0.44 7.73 3.48
CA MET A 81 -1.06 6.83 2.49
C MET A 81 -1.11 5.38 2.98
N VAL A 82 -0.01 4.89 3.58
CA VAL A 82 0.03 3.58 4.22
C VAL A 82 -0.99 3.50 5.36
N GLY A 83 -1.09 4.53 6.20
CA GLY A 83 -2.09 4.61 7.27
C GLY A 83 -3.52 4.49 6.74
N VAL A 84 -3.85 5.23 5.68
CA VAL A 84 -5.17 5.15 5.02
C VAL A 84 -5.43 3.74 4.50
N MET A 85 -4.43 3.08 3.89
CA MET A 85 -4.55 1.70 3.42
C MET A 85 -4.82 0.71 4.56
N LEU A 86 -4.13 0.87 5.70
CA LEU A 86 -4.32 0.01 6.88
C LEU A 86 -5.69 0.18 7.53
N LEU A 87 -6.30 1.35 7.44
CA LEU A 87 -7.62 1.66 7.97
C LEU A 87 -8.77 1.12 7.11
N GLN A 88 -8.51 0.65 5.89
CA GLN A 88 -9.56 0.07 5.05
C GLN A 88 -10.17 -1.17 5.70
N LYS A 89 -11.47 -1.10 5.99
CA LYS A 89 -12.19 -2.16 6.71
C LYS A 89 -12.44 -3.40 5.85
N ARG A 90 -12.64 -3.22 4.54
CA ARG A 90 -12.99 -4.31 3.61
C ARG A 90 -11.79 -4.75 2.83
N LYS A 91 -11.51 -6.04 2.89
CA LYS A 91 -10.31 -6.65 2.35
C LYS A 91 -10.72 -7.80 1.46
N ALA A 92 -10.15 -7.85 0.27
CA ALA A 92 -10.22 -9.02 -0.59
C ALA A 92 -8.84 -9.25 -1.20
N LEU A 93 -8.39 -10.49 -1.26
CA LEU A 93 -7.12 -10.84 -1.92
C LEU A 93 -7.21 -10.65 -3.43
N PHE A 94 -8.35 -11.01 -3.99
CA PHE A 94 -8.59 -11.04 -5.43
C PHE A 94 -10.00 -10.53 -5.74
N MET A 95 -10.23 -10.13 -6.97
CA MET A 95 -11.57 -9.99 -7.51
C MET A 95 -12.21 -11.38 -7.72
N GLU A 96 -13.54 -11.46 -7.71
CA GLU A 96 -14.30 -12.72 -7.81
C GLU A 96 -13.83 -13.61 -8.98
N ALA A 97 -13.68 -13.04 -10.18
CA ALA A 97 -13.26 -13.79 -11.36
C ALA A 97 -11.87 -14.42 -11.23
N ASP A 98 -10.93 -13.70 -10.57
CA ASP A 98 -9.59 -14.24 -10.38
C ASP A 98 -9.54 -15.24 -9.23
N ALA A 99 -10.27 -14.97 -8.16
CA ALA A 99 -10.38 -15.89 -7.04
C ALA A 99 -10.92 -17.24 -7.55
N PHE A 100 -11.98 -17.20 -8.36
CA PHE A 100 -12.51 -18.42 -9.00
C PHE A 100 -11.47 -19.13 -9.85
N TYR A 101 -10.80 -18.40 -10.76
CA TYR A 101 -9.81 -19.00 -11.66
C TYR A 101 -8.59 -19.59 -10.91
N LEU A 102 -8.11 -18.89 -9.89
CA LEU A 102 -6.93 -19.30 -9.13
C LEU A 102 -7.23 -20.48 -8.19
N PHE A 103 -8.40 -20.48 -7.56
CA PHE A 103 -8.73 -21.49 -6.55
C PHE A 103 -9.35 -22.76 -7.15
N SER A 104 -10.05 -22.65 -8.29
CA SER A 104 -10.55 -23.85 -9.01
C SER A 104 -9.51 -24.43 -9.97
N GLY A 105 -8.48 -23.66 -10.31
CA GLY A 105 -7.42 -24.09 -11.23
C GLY A 105 -6.35 -24.96 -10.57
N PRO A 106 -5.47 -25.57 -11.37
CA PRO A 106 -4.40 -26.45 -10.88
C PRO A 106 -3.21 -25.66 -10.33
N PHE A 107 -3.46 -24.61 -9.54
CA PHE A 107 -2.40 -23.77 -9.00
C PHE A 107 -2.08 -24.12 -7.55
N THR A 108 -0.80 -24.10 -7.21
CA THR A 108 -0.35 -24.30 -5.84
C THR A 108 -0.54 -23.00 -5.04
N ARG A 109 -0.68 -23.12 -3.70
CA ARG A 109 -0.77 -21.96 -2.80
C ARG A 109 0.36 -20.94 -3.03
N VAL A 110 1.58 -21.43 -3.21
CA VAL A 110 2.74 -20.56 -3.47
C VAL A 110 2.61 -19.80 -4.79
N GLN A 111 2.07 -20.45 -5.82
CA GLN A 111 1.81 -19.79 -7.11
C GLN A 111 0.73 -18.71 -6.99
N THR A 112 -0.34 -18.98 -6.24
CA THR A 112 -1.39 -18.00 -5.95
C THR A 112 -0.83 -16.80 -5.18
N MET A 113 0.03 -17.03 -4.16
CA MET A 113 0.67 -15.94 -3.42
C MET A 113 1.64 -15.13 -4.29
N ARG A 114 2.40 -15.77 -5.16
CA ARG A 114 3.25 -15.06 -6.14
C ARG A 114 2.45 -14.21 -7.11
N PHE A 115 1.30 -14.69 -7.55
CA PHE A 115 0.39 -13.90 -8.40
C PHE A 115 -0.14 -12.66 -7.65
N LEU A 116 -0.52 -12.81 -6.38
CA LEU A 116 -0.90 -11.68 -5.52
C LEU A 116 0.22 -10.65 -5.42
N MET A 117 1.46 -11.09 -5.24
CA MET A 117 2.63 -10.19 -5.21
C MET A 117 2.83 -9.43 -6.51
N LEU A 118 2.68 -10.10 -7.67
CA LEU A 118 2.78 -9.43 -8.97
C LEU A 118 1.74 -8.30 -9.11
N GLN A 119 0.51 -8.52 -8.63
CA GLN A 119 -0.51 -7.47 -8.61
C GLN A 119 -0.11 -6.30 -7.71
N ASN A 120 0.50 -6.60 -6.56
CA ASN A 120 0.94 -5.61 -5.60
C ASN A 120 2.12 -4.76 -6.08
N ILE A 121 3.00 -5.30 -6.91
CA ILE A 121 4.12 -4.55 -7.50
C ILE A 121 3.59 -3.37 -8.31
N ALA A 122 2.58 -3.57 -9.17
CA ALA A 122 2.00 -2.48 -9.95
C ALA A 122 1.38 -1.39 -9.07
N SER A 123 0.67 -1.80 -8.01
CA SER A 123 0.08 -0.87 -7.04
C SER A 123 1.16 -0.11 -6.26
N ALA A 124 2.22 -0.80 -5.83
CA ALA A 124 3.34 -0.19 -5.13
C ALA A 124 4.08 0.84 -6.00
N PHE A 125 4.30 0.54 -7.27
CA PHE A 125 4.92 1.48 -8.21
C PHE A 125 4.07 2.72 -8.43
N LEU A 126 2.74 2.57 -8.55
CA LEU A 126 1.84 3.71 -8.66
C LEU A 126 1.89 4.60 -7.42
N CYS A 127 1.80 4.01 -6.23
CA CYS A 127 1.88 4.75 -4.97
C CYS A 127 3.26 5.40 -4.79
N GLY A 128 4.34 4.69 -5.15
CA GLY A 128 5.70 5.22 -5.12
C GLY A 128 5.88 6.43 -6.04
N ALA A 129 5.30 6.39 -7.24
CA ALA A 129 5.30 7.54 -8.15
C ALA A 129 4.59 8.75 -7.55
N VAL A 130 3.45 8.55 -6.87
CA VAL A 130 2.72 9.65 -6.21
C VAL A 130 3.55 10.27 -5.08
N SER A 131 4.25 9.45 -4.27
CA SER A 131 5.13 9.97 -3.21
C SER A 131 6.35 10.69 -3.77
N LEU A 132 6.94 10.18 -4.85
CA LEU A 132 8.04 10.88 -5.54
C LEU A 132 7.60 12.26 -6.03
N LEU A 133 6.38 12.38 -6.57
CA LEU A 133 5.85 13.66 -7.01
C LEU A 133 5.82 14.69 -5.87
N MET A 134 5.47 14.28 -4.66
CA MET A 134 5.49 15.18 -3.51
C MET A 134 6.89 15.71 -3.22
N VAL A 135 7.91 14.86 -3.37
CA VAL A 135 9.31 15.30 -3.22
C VAL A 135 9.71 16.28 -4.33
N ILE A 136 9.32 16.01 -5.58
CA ILE A 136 9.62 16.90 -6.72
C ILE A 136 8.96 18.27 -6.56
N LEU A 137 7.68 18.28 -6.14
CA LEU A 137 6.93 19.53 -5.99
C LEU A 137 7.45 20.42 -4.86
N LEU A 138 8.03 19.82 -3.81
CA LEU A 138 8.41 20.52 -2.59
C LEU A 138 9.92 20.66 -2.41
N GLY A 139 10.71 19.91 -3.20
CA GLY A 139 12.17 19.89 -3.09
C GLY A 139 12.85 21.01 -3.87
N SER A 140 12.91 22.22 -3.33
CA SER A 140 13.51 23.39 -4.00
C SER A 140 15.02 23.37 -4.10
N THR A 141 15.70 22.69 -3.16
CA THR A 141 17.17 22.69 -3.02
C THR A 141 17.83 21.40 -3.46
N ILE A 142 17.03 20.42 -3.90
CA ILE A 142 17.53 19.12 -4.32
C ILE A 142 17.88 19.20 -5.81
N GLU A 143 19.14 18.89 -6.15
CA GLU A 143 19.48 18.63 -7.53
C GLU A 143 18.75 17.37 -8.01
N LEU A 144 17.68 17.57 -8.77
CA LEU A 144 16.84 16.49 -9.30
C LEU A 144 17.53 15.79 -10.48
N SER A 145 18.61 15.09 -10.16
CA SER A 145 19.28 14.25 -11.16
C SER A 145 18.48 13.00 -11.45
N PHE A 146 18.58 12.47 -12.67
CA PHE A 146 17.88 11.23 -13.03
C PHE A 146 18.19 10.06 -12.09
N PRO A 147 19.45 9.81 -11.64
CA PRO A 147 19.74 8.77 -10.65
C PRO A 147 19.02 8.99 -9.31
N PHE A 148 18.96 10.24 -8.82
CA PHE A 148 18.22 10.57 -7.59
C PHE A 148 16.74 10.22 -7.72
N LEU A 149 16.09 10.63 -8.81
CA LEU A 149 14.67 10.34 -9.06
C LEU A 149 14.40 8.83 -9.13
N LEU A 150 15.31 8.08 -9.78
CA LEU A 150 15.19 6.62 -9.86
C LEU A 150 15.32 5.95 -8.48
N ILE A 151 16.33 6.36 -7.69
CA ILE A 151 16.53 5.83 -6.34
C ILE A 151 15.34 6.16 -5.45
N ALA A 152 14.88 7.41 -5.45
CA ALA A 152 13.71 7.83 -4.67
C ALA A 152 12.45 7.06 -5.06
N PHE A 153 12.17 6.91 -6.36
CA PHE A 153 11.06 6.12 -6.86
C PHE A 153 11.09 4.67 -6.38
N LEU A 154 12.25 4.03 -6.47
CA LEU A 154 12.44 2.66 -6.02
C LEU A 154 12.26 2.54 -4.50
N CYS A 155 12.85 3.45 -3.71
CA CYS A 155 12.70 3.45 -2.26
C CYS A 155 11.24 3.55 -1.82
N PHE A 156 10.49 4.51 -2.34
CA PHE A 156 9.07 4.63 -2.04
C PHE A 156 8.29 3.39 -2.48
N SER A 157 8.55 2.89 -3.68
CA SER A 157 7.87 1.71 -4.22
C SER A 157 8.13 0.46 -3.38
N PHE A 158 9.36 0.23 -2.92
CA PHE A 158 9.69 -0.90 -2.05
C PHE A 158 9.00 -0.84 -0.70
N VAL A 159 8.92 0.35 -0.11
CA VAL A 159 8.21 0.53 1.17
C VAL A 159 6.72 0.23 0.99
N TYR A 160 6.08 0.75 -0.04
CA TYR A 160 4.68 0.40 -0.33
C TYR A 160 4.49 -1.10 -0.58
N PHE A 161 5.42 -1.73 -1.30
CA PHE A 161 5.37 -3.17 -1.54
C PHE A 161 5.41 -3.97 -0.23
N VAL A 162 6.34 -3.65 0.68
CA VAL A 162 6.43 -4.31 1.98
C VAL A 162 5.14 -4.16 2.77
N PHE A 163 4.59 -2.95 2.86
CA PHE A 163 3.34 -2.71 3.57
C PHE A 163 2.16 -3.44 2.95
N LEU A 164 2.03 -3.47 1.62
CA LEU A 164 0.99 -4.23 0.94
C LEU A 164 1.09 -5.73 1.24
N VAL A 165 2.28 -6.29 1.17
CA VAL A 165 2.50 -7.72 1.46
C VAL A 165 2.18 -8.04 2.92
N VAL A 166 2.65 -7.21 3.86
CA VAL A 166 2.34 -7.38 5.29
C VAL A 166 0.84 -7.24 5.54
N TYR A 167 0.18 -6.28 4.90
CA TYR A 167 -1.27 -6.09 5.00
C TYR A 167 -2.04 -7.35 4.58
N TYR A 168 -1.67 -7.98 3.46
CA TYR A 168 -2.30 -9.22 3.01
C TYR A 168 -1.95 -10.41 3.90
N TYR A 169 -0.73 -10.45 4.42
CA TYR A 169 -0.35 -11.49 5.38
C TYR A 169 -1.19 -11.41 6.66
N VAL A 170 -1.37 -10.22 7.21
CA VAL A 170 -2.23 -10.00 8.39
C VAL A 170 -3.69 -10.31 8.10
N TYR A 171 -4.17 -9.98 6.89
CA TYR A 171 -5.51 -10.38 6.47
C TYR A 171 -5.66 -11.92 6.48
N LEU A 172 -4.69 -12.66 5.93
CA LEU A 172 -4.70 -14.13 5.96
C LEU A 172 -4.68 -14.70 7.38
N LEU A 173 -3.93 -14.10 8.29
CA LEU A 173 -3.94 -14.47 9.71
C LEU A 173 -5.31 -14.22 10.35
N SER A 174 -5.98 -13.13 10.00
CA SER A 174 -7.30 -12.77 10.54
C SER A 174 -8.41 -13.74 10.10
N ILE A 175 -8.24 -14.43 8.97
CA ILE A 175 -9.15 -15.50 8.54
C ILE A 175 -9.10 -16.69 9.50
N GLN A 176 -7.91 -17.04 9.99
CA GLN A 176 -7.75 -18.19 10.89
C GLN A 176 -8.27 -17.91 12.31
N LYS A 177 -8.07 -16.70 12.80
CA LYS A 177 -8.42 -16.34 14.18
C LYS A 177 -8.79 -14.86 14.25
N ASP A 178 -10.02 -14.58 14.69
CA ASP A 178 -10.53 -13.20 14.80
C ASP A 178 -9.67 -12.30 15.69
N SER A 179 -8.96 -12.85 16.65
CA SER A 179 -8.01 -12.12 17.52
C SER A 179 -6.92 -11.38 16.70
N TYR A 180 -6.55 -11.91 15.54
CA TYR A 180 -5.53 -11.29 14.68
C TYR A 180 -6.04 -10.06 13.91
N ARG A 181 -7.34 -9.80 13.95
CA ARG A 181 -7.93 -8.59 13.36
C ARG A 181 -7.38 -7.30 13.93
N HIS A 182 -6.92 -7.32 15.18
CA HIS A 182 -6.38 -6.15 15.87
C HIS A 182 -4.87 -5.93 15.62
N ILE A 183 -4.15 -6.89 15.03
CA ILE A 183 -2.72 -6.77 14.76
C ILE A 183 -2.36 -5.49 13.99
N PRO A 184 -3.06 -5.06 12.91
CA PRO A 184 -2.71 -3.83 12.22
C PRO A 184 -2.81 -2.59 13.10
N ALA A 185 -3.84 -2.53 13.95
CA ALA A 185 -4.02 -1.41 14.87
C ALA A 185 -2.92 -1.38 15.96
N ILE A 186 -2.55 -2.54 16.50
CA ILE A 186 -1.47 -2.67 17.48
C ILE A 186 -0.13 -2.31 16.83
N ALA A 187 0.14 -2.81 15.62
CA ALA A 187 1.36 -2.48 14.90
C ALA A 187 1.46 -0.98 14.58
N ALA A 188 0.35 -0.37 14.14
CA ALA A 188 0.28 1.08 13.91
C ALA A 188 0.53 1.87 15.20
N LEU A 189 -0.06 1.46 16.32
CA LEU A 189 0.16 2.08 17.62
C LEU A 189 1.63 1.99 18.06
N LEU A 190 2.22 0.81 17.97
CA LEU A 190 3.64 0.61 18.30
C LEU A 190 4.54 1.47 17.40
N TYR A 191 4.20 1.60 16.12
CA TYR A 191 4.92 2.43 15.19
C TYR A 191 4.84 3.92 15.58
N VAL A 192 3.64 4.42 15.91
CA VAL A 192 3.44 5.79 16.38
C VAL A 192 4.20 6.04 17.68
N LEU A 193 4.18 5.09 18.62
CA LEU A 193 4.94 5.19 19.86
C LEU A 193 6.45 5.24 19.61
N MET A 194 6.97 4.48 18.66
CA MET A 194 8.38 4.51 18.29
C MET A 194 8.77 5.87 17.70
N VAL A 195 7.97 6.42 16.78
CA VAL A 195 8.21 7.76 16.21
C VAL A 195 8.12 8.83 17.29
N ALA A 196 7.14 8.72 18.19
CA ALA A 196 7.01 9.62 19.33
C ALA A 196 8.20 9.52 20.31
N ALA A 197 8.76 8.33 20.52
CA ALA A 197 9.96 8.15 21.32
C ALA A 197 11.18 8.85 20.69
N VAL A 198 11.37 8.71 19.37
CA VAL A 198 12.45 9.43 18.66
C VAL A 198 12.25 10.94 18.76
N TYR A 199 11.00 11.43 18.58
CA TYR A 199 10.69 12.83 18.77
C TYR A 199 10.96 13.31 20.21
N GLY A 200 10.55 12.51 21.20
CA GLY A 200 10.80 12.78 22.63
C GLY A 200 12.30 12.90 22.96
N MET A 201 13.13 12.01 22.37
CA MET A 201 14.59 12.12 22.51
C MET A 201 15.13 13.46 21.96
N VAL A 202 14.62 13.92 20.82
CA VAL A 202 15.02 15.21 20.23
C VAL A 202 14.58 16.38 21.11
N VAL A 203 13.38 16.33 21.69
CA VAL A 203 12.87 17.36 22.63
C VAL A 203 13.72 17.42 23.89
N LEU A 204 14.12 16.25 24.43
CA LEU A 204 14.99 16.17 25.60
C LEU A 204 16.39 16.76 25.31
N GLN A 205 16.92 16.53 24.10
CA GLN A 205 18.22 17.10 23.71
C GLN A 205 18.17 18.62 23.46
N ASN A 206 16.97 19.18 23.27
CA ASN A 206 16.74 20.60 23.02
C ASN A 206 16.12 21.33 24.23
N ASP A 207 16.50 20.94 25.45
CA ASP A 207 16.10 21.57 26.70
C ASP A 207 14.57 21.80 26.82
N PHE A 208 13.77 20.85 26.35
CA PHE A 208 12.31 20.89 26.28
C PHE A 208 11.71 22.05 25.44
N ALA A 209 12.51 22.70 24.60
CA ALA A 209 12.00 23.72 23.68
C ALA A 209 11.16 23.07 22.58
N LEU A 210 9.84 23.12 22.68
CA LEU A 210 8.90 22.59 21.68
C LEU A 210 8.99 23.35 20.36
N THR A 211 9.21 24.66 20.42
CA THR A 211 9.47 25.52 19.27
C THR A 211 10.89 25.25 18.74
N GLY A 212 10.99 24.70 17.55
CA GLY A 212 12.26 24.30 16.95
C GLY A 212 12.58 22.82 17.02
N SER A 213 12.06 22.07 18.01
CA SER A 213 12.25 20.61 18.08
C SER A 213 11.68 19.88 16.87
N GLY A 214 10.64 20.42 16.23
CA GLY A 214 10.10 19.87 14.99
C GLY A 214 11.09 19.88 13.82
N THR A 215 11.77 21.00 13.61
CA THR A 215 12.81 21.12 12.56
C THR A 215 14.03 20.28 12.88
N LEU A 216 14.45 20.22 14.15
CA LEU A 216 15.51 19.35 14.61
C LEU A 216 15.17 17.88 14.41
N PHE A 217 13.92 17.47 14.73
CA PHE A 217 13.44 16.10 14.47
C PHE A 217 13.49 15.74 12.99
N LEU A 218 13.10 16.66 12.11
CA LEU A 218 13.16 16.43 10.67
C LEU A 218 14.61 16.29 10.17
N ASN A 219 15.57 16.94 10.83
CA ASN A 219 16.98 16.90 10.45
C ASN A 219 17.82 15.85 11.19
N THR A 220 17.32 15.28 12.29
CA THR A 220 18.08 14.33 13.12
C THR A 220 18.36 13.01 12.38
N GLU A 221 19.55 12.45 12.62
CA GLU A 221 19.94 11.13 12.15
C GLU A 221 19.25 10.01 12.95
N LEU A 222 18.74 10.30 14.15
CA LEU A 222 17.99 9.32 14.94
C LEU A 222 16.79 8.76 14.19
N PHE A 223 16.21 9.54 13.29
CA PHE A 223 15.10 9.08 12.46
C PHE A 223 15.49 7.94 11.50
N TYR A 224 16.76 7.75 11.17
CA TYR A 224 17.22 6.66 10.32
C TYR A 224 16.90 5.28 10.90
N TRP A 225 16.80 5.18 12.22
CA TRP A 225 16.47 3.93 12.91
C TRP A 225 14.96 3.58 12.91
N VAL A 226 14.12 4.48 12.43
CA VAL A 226 12.69 4.18 12.22
C VAL A 226 12.56 3.22 11.04
N PRO A 227 12.08 1.97 11.24
CA PRO A 227 12.03 0.97 10.17
C PRO A 227 11.25 1.47 8.95
N LEU A 228 11.69 1.10 7.76
CA LEU A 228 11.10 1.43 6.48
C LEU A 228 11.12 2.92 6.15
N PHE A 229 10.45 3.78 6.90
CA PHE A 229 10.37 5.21 6.61
C PHE A 229 11.69 5.94 6.88
N GLY A 230 12.38 5.61 7.97
CA GLY A 230 13.70 6.16 8.27
C GLY A 230 14.74 5.73 7.24
N TRP A 231 14.63 4.52 6.72
CA TRP A 231 15.55 4.01 5.70
C TRP A 231 15.41 4.74 4.37
N ILE A 232 14.20 5.20 3.99
CA ILE A 232 14.03 6.09 2.82
C ILE A 232 14.84 7.37 3.03
N LYS A 233 14.64 8.03 4.19
CA LYS A 233 15.39 9.25 4.53
C LYS A 233 16.88 8.97 4.49
N MET A 234 17.35 7.91 5.15
CA MET A 234 18.75 7.53 5.19
C MET A 234 19.36 7.38 3.79
N ILE A 235 18.67 6.68 2.87
CA ILE A 235 19.15 6.47 1.50
C ILE A 235 19.22 7.80 0.74
N LEU A 236 18.16 8.61 0.77
CA LEU A 236 18.06 9.82 -0.03
C LEU A 236 18.98 10.93 0.48
N VAL A 237 19.05 11.12 1.80
CA VAL A 237 19.95 12.11 2.41
C VAL A 237 21.42 11.70 2.22
N SER A 238 21.73 10.41 2.40
CA SER A 238 23.08 9.87 2.18
C SER A 238 23.52 9.98 0.72
N TYR A 239 22.60 9.85 -0.23
CA TYR A 239 22.88 10.09 -1.64
C TYR A 239 23.30 11.54 -1.88
N ILE A 240 22.55 12.52 -1.33
CA ILE A 240 22.87 13.96 -1.46
C ILE A 240 24.20 14.29 -0.78
N ALA A 241 24.43 13.71 0.41
CA ALA A 241 25.68 13.90 1.18
C ALA A 241 26.86 13.07 0.66
N SER A 242 26.68 12.30 -0.43
CA SER A 242 27.70 11.41 -1.01
C SER A 242 28.25 10.37 -0.02
N SER A 243 27.49 10.01 1.02
CA SER A 243 27.88 9.03 2.03
C SER A 243 27.43 7.61 1.63
N TRP A 244 28.21 6.97 0.74
CA TRP A 244 27.87 5.68 0.14
C TRP A 244 27.65 4.54 1.13
N GLY A 245 28.36 4.54 2.26
CA GLY A 245 28.24 3.51 3.30
C GLY A 245 26.84 3.45 3.92
N LEU A 246 26.31 4.60 4.34
CA LEU A 246 24.95 4.71 4.91
C LEU A 246 23.88 4.43 3.86
N MET A 247 24.09 4.87 2.63
CA MET A 247 23.18 4.61 1.52
C MET A 247 23.06 3.10 1.25
N LEU A 248 24.18 2.38 1.15
CA LEU A 248 24.19 0.93 0.94
C LEU A 248 23.56 0.17 2.10
N LEU A 249 23.79 0.63 3.34
CA LEU A 249 23.15 0.06 4.52
C LEU A 249 21.63 0.20 4.45
N GLY A 250 21.11 1.37 4.10
CA GLY A 250 19.69 1.61 3.93
C GLY A 250 19.06 0.75 2.85
N ILE A 251 19.72 0.64 1.70
CA ILE A 251 19.27 -0.24 0.60
C ILE A 251 19.26 -1.70 1.06
N GLY A 252 20.28 -2.15 1.77
CA GLY A 252 20.35 -3.51 2.31
C GLY A 252 19.19 -3.81 3.25
N LEU A 253 18.88 -2.90 4.18
CA LEU A 253 17.74 -3.04 5.10
C LEU A 253 16.40 -3.09 4.37
N LEU A 254 16.19 -2.27 3.34
CA LEU A 254 14.99 -2.33 2.50
C LEU A 254 14.86 -3.65 1.75
N LEU A 255 15.94 -4.15 1.15
CA LEU A 255 15.94 -5.42 0.43
C LEU A 255 15.68 -6.60 1.37
N ILE A 256 16.28 -6.60 2.56
CA ILE A 256 16.03 -7.62 3.59
C ILE A 256 14.54 -7.59 4.01
N SER A 257 13.96 -6.41 4.21
CA SER A 257 12.54 -6.30 4.55
C SER A 257 11.62 -6.82 3.44
N CYS A 258 11.94 -6.53 2.16
CA CYS A 258 11.21 -7.07 1.01
C CYS A 258 11.31 -8.60 0.95
N MET A 259 12.50 -9.14 1.18
CA MET A 259 12.72 -10.60 1.21
C MET A 259 11.98 -11.25 2.37
N ALA A 260 12.02 -10.66 3.57
CA ALA A 260 11.29 -11.14 4.72
C ALA A 260 9.77 -11.14 4.47
N ALA A 261 9.22 -10.05 3.94
CA ALA A 261 7.81 -9.96 3.57
C ALA A 261 7.42 -11.03 2.53
N TYR A 262 8.27 -11.24 1.51
CA TYR A 262 8.09 -12.29 0.51
C TYR A 262 8.03 -13.69 1.14
N LEU A 263 8.98 -14.01 2.01
CA LEU A 263 9.06 -15.32 2.68
C LEU A 263 7.87 -15.55 3.62
N LEU A 264 7.45 -14.53 4.37
CA LEU A 264 6.28 -14.59 5.24
C LEU A 264 5.01 -14.94 4.46
N LEU A 265 4.74 -14.25 3.35
CA LEU A 265 3.54 -14.51 2.56
C LEU A 265 3.58 -15.86 1.85
N CYS A 266 4.71 -16.24 1.26
CA CYS A 266 4.88 -17.54 0.60
C CYS A 266 4.89 -18.72 1.59
N GLY A 267 5.35 -18.49 2.82
CA GLY A 267 5.40 -19.48 3.91
C GLY A 267 4.05 -19.73 4.59
N TYR A 268 3.02 -18.94 4.28
CA TYR A 268 1.71 -19.09 4.90
C TYR A 268 1.06 -20.44 4.54
N LYS A 269 0.72 -21.23 5.58
CA LYS A 269 0.21 -22.61 5.43
C LYS A 269 -1.29 -22.76 5.76
N GLY A 270 -1.93 -21.71 6.25
CA GLY A 270 -3.34 -21.74 6.67
C GLY A 270 -4.31 -22.02 5.52
N ASP A 271 -5.47 -22.52 5.86
CA ASP A 271 -6.58 -22.65 4.91
C ASP A 271 -7.34 -21.31 4.84
N PHE A 272 -7.42 -20.75 3.65
CA PHE A 272 -8.00 -19.42 3.42
C PHE A 272 -8.89 -19.39 2.17
N VAL A 273 -8.96 -20.48 1.40
CA VAL A 273 -9.55 -20.49 0.06
C VAL A 273 -11.02 -20.14 0.11
N GLU A 274 -11.78 -20.81 1.00
CA GLU A 274 -13.22 -20.66 1.09
C GLU A 274 -13.61 -19.23 1.53
N ARG A 275 -12.95 -18.72 2.57
CA ARG A 275 -13.19 -17.37 3.08
C ARG A 275 -12.74 -16.29 2.08
N ALA A 276 -11.58 -16.48 1.45
CA ALA A 276 -11.09 -15.56 0.45
C ALA A 276 -12.00 -15.50 -0.80
N MET A 277 -12.63 -16.61 -1.17
CA MET A 277 -13.63 -16.62 -2.24
C MET A 277 -14.88 -15.83 -1.85
N GLN A 278 -15.38 -16.02 -0.64
CA GLN A 278 -16.54 -15.29 -0.12
C GLN A 278 -16.27 -13.78 -0.05
N ASP A 279 -15.12 -13.38 0.53
CA ASP A 279 -14.72 -11.99 0.62
C ASP A 279 -14.51 -11.36 -0.78
N ALA A 280 -14.04 -12.13 -1.77
CA ALA A 280 -13.91 -11.70 -3.16
C ALA A 280 -15.27 -11.43 -3.83
N GLN A 281 -16.28 -12.26 -3.56
CA GLN A 281 -17.64 -12.07 -4.06
C GLN A 281 -18.27 -10.82 -3.45
N GLU A 282 -18.18 -10.67 -2.12
CA GLU A 282 -18.69 -9.49 -1.40
C GLU A 282 -18.05 -8.21 -1.90
N PHE A 283 -16.72 -8.21 -2.05
CA PHE A 283 -15.97 -7.05 -2.54
C PHE A 283 -16.35 -6.67 -3.97
N THR A 284 -16.51 -7.70 -4.85
CA THR A 284 -16.91 -7.47 -6.24
C THR A 284 -18.34 -6.94 -6.36
N ALA A 285 -19.26 -7.44 -5.53
CA ALA A 285 -20.62 -6.93 -5.47
C ALA A 285 -20.67 -5.47 -5.05
N LEU A 286 -19.93 -5.11 -4.00
CA LEU A 286 -19.81 -3.72 -3.55
C LEU A 286 -19.21 -2.80 -4.61
N TYR A 287 -18.15 -3.26 -5.29
CA TYR A 287 -17.53 -2.51 -6.37
C TYR A 287 -18.50 -2.24 -7.51
N LYS A 288 -19.36 -3.22 -7.85
CA LYS A 288 -20.43 -3.06 -8.85
C LYS A 288 -21.47 -2.04 -8.40
N ASP A 289 -21.87 -2.06 -7.12
CA ASP A 289 -22.89 -1.16 -6.56
C ASP A 289 -22.37 0.30 -6.50
N VAL A 290 -21.15 0.51 -6.03
CA VAL A 290 -20.49 1.84 -6.07
C VAL A 290 -20.38 2.35 -7.49
N ARG A 291 -20.07 1.48 -8.46
CA ARG A 291 -19.96 1.85 -9.87
C ARG A 291 -21.31 2.17 -10.51
N ALA A 292 -22.39 1.56 -10.02
CA ALA A 292 -23.77 1.85 -10.44
C ALA A 292 -24.34 3.14 -9.80
N GLY A 293 -23.55 3.83 -8.98
CA GLY A 293 -23.98 5.05 -8.28
C GLY A 293 -24.86 4.80 -7.06
N LYS A 294 -25.01 3.56 -6.64
CA LYS A 294 -25.71 3.21 -5.41
C LYS A 294 -24.82 3.51 -4.22
N ARG A 295 -24.97 4.70 -3.63
CA ARG A 295 -24.20 5.16 -2.45
C ARG A 295 -24.38 4.29 -1.20
N ASP A 296 -25.45 3.53 -1.09
CA ASP A 296 -25.77 2.68 0.08
C ASP A 296 -24.78 1.50 0.28
N GLY A 297 -24.01 1.14 -0.73
CA GLY A 297 -23.01 0.06 -0.62
C GLY A 297 -21.81 0.40 0.28
N MET A 298 -21.55 1.68 0.58
CA MET A 298 -20.42 2.11 1.44
C MET A 298 -20.81 2.31 2.92
N SER A 299 -22.10 2.43 3.22
CA SER A 299 -22.54 2.49 4.61
C SER A 299 -22.40 1.09 5.21
N ASP A 300 -21.70 0.97 6.33
CA ASP A 300 -21.74 -0.20 7.19
C ASP A 300 -23.23 -0.41 7.59
N ARG A 301 -23.99 -1.12 6.79
CA ARG A 301 -25.17 -1.78 7.34
C ARG A 301 -24.60 -2.73 8.38
N LYS A 302 -24.58 -2.26 9.64
CA LYS A 302 -24.48 -3.16 10.77
C LYS A 302 -25.60 -4.17 10.53
N ILE A 303 -25.23 -5.33 10.00
CA ILE A 303 -26.07 -6.51 10.08
C ILE A 303 -26.18 -6.68 11.60
N HIS A 304 -27.24 -6.14 12.18
CA HIS A 304 -27.59 -6.50 13.55
C HIS A 304 -27.69 -8.02 13.48
N GLU A 305 -26.77 -8.70 14.15
CA GLU A 305 -26.94 -10.11 14.44
C GLU A 305 -28.26 -10.21 15.17
N VAL A 306 -29.31 -10.50 14.40
CA VAL A 306 -30.61 -10.80 14.96
C VAL A 306 -30.38 -12.15 15.63
N LYS A 307 -30.21 -12.14 16.96
CA LYS A 307 -30.23 -13.35 17.76
C LYS A 307 -31.59 -14.01 17.56
N ALA A 308 -31.68 -14.79 16.49
CA ALA A 308 -32.85 -15.56 16.19
C ALA A 308 -32.81 -16.87 17.03
N SER A 309 -33.56 -16.92 18.09
CA SER A 309 -33.84 -18.20 18.74
C SER A 309 -34.77 -18.96 17.83
N PHE A 310 -34.25 -19.91 17.06
CA PHE A 310 -35.05 -20.80 16.25
C PHE A 310 -35.77 -21.79 17.16
N ARG A 311 -37.11 -21.73 17.18
CA ARG A 311 -37.95 -22.76 17.80
C ARG A 311 -38.06 -23.96 16.86
N SER A 312 -38.23 -25.15 17.39
CA SER A 312 -38.37 -26.38 16.60
C SER A 312 -39.72 -26.48 15.89
N GLY A 313 -39.78 -27.16 14.75
CA GLY A 313 -41.02 -27.45 14.01
C GLY A 313 -41.55 -26.30 13.14
N ALA A 314 -42.84 -26.20 12.92
CA ALA A 314 -43.51 -25.21 12.06
C ALA A 314 -43.22 -23.76 12.47
N MET A 315 -42.93 -23.49 13.74
CA MET A 315 -42.53 -22.18 14.25
C MET A 315 -41.14 -21.73 13.77
N ALA A 316 -40.27 -22.64 13.33
CA ALA A 316 -38.98 -22.28 12.74
C ALA A 316 -39.17 -21.62 11.37
N ILE A 317 -40.14 -22.10 10.57
CA ILE A 317 -40.46 -21.51 9.26
C ILE A 317 -41.08 -20.14 9.42
N PHE A 318 -41.95 -19.95 10.40
CA PHE A 318 -42.54 -18.66 10.70
C PHE A 318 -41.50 -17.63 11.16
N SER A 319 -40.60 -18.00 12.08
CA SER A 319 -39.53 -17.12 12.54
C SER A 319 -38.56 -16.74 11.41
N LYS A 320 -38.27 -17.65 10.49
CA LYS A 320 -37.49 -17.38 9.27
C LYS A 320 -38.18 -16.36 8.36
N ASN A 321 -39.51 -16.53 8.14
CA ASN A 321 -40.28 -15.62 7.28
C ASN A 321 -40.41 -14.22 7.89
N VAL A 322 -40.58 -14.10 9.21
CA VAL A 322 -40.61 -12.82 9.95
C VAL A 322 -39.22 -12.11 9.87
N LEU A 323 -38.12 -12.87 9.91
CA LEU A 323 -36.77 -12.32 9.72
C LEU A 323 -36.55 -11.82 8.30
N LEU A 324 -37.11 -12.47 7.28
CA LEU A 324 -37.04 -12.02 5.89
C LEU A 324 -37.88 -10.76 5.63
N LEU A 325 -38.97 -10.56 6.34
CA LEU A 325 -39.81 -9.36 6.25
C LEU A 325 -39.24 -8.15 7.00
N ARG A 326 -38.33 -8.38 7.96
CA ARG A 326 -37.63 -7.32 8.69
C ARG A 326 -36.32 -6.77 7.98
N LYS A 327 -35.93 -7.37 6.86
CA LYS A 327 -34.90 -6.85 5.96
C LYS A 327 -35.46 -5.83 5.00
#